data_271f3fb593d0b2443ade2a0924457c16
#
_entry.id   271f3fb593d0b2443ade2a0924457c16
#
_cell.length_a   1.000
_cell.length_b   1.000
_cell.length_c   1.000
_cell.angle_alpha   90.00
_cell.angle_beta   90.00
_cell.angle_gamma   90.00
#
_symmetry.space_group_name_H-M   'P 1'
#
loop_
_entity.id
_entity.type
_entity.pdbx_description
1 polymer ?
#
loop_
_entity_poly.entity_id
_entity_poly.type
_entity_poly.pdbx_seq_one_letter_code
_entity_poly.pdbx_strand_id
1 'polypeptide(L)'
;MIKEYELNKARAEKLATLMANNPDMRVIAWINTDDVSDDYAYLAGNLYEPCIETLIVGKDDMYYSKEDSPYDDCGHYYGWNEVDEWTDEEIEEKANQIPWEDVIAVRVGVN
;
A
#
# COMPACT_ATOMS: atom_id res chain seq x y z
N MET A 1 -11.33 2.29 -28.33
CA MET A 1 -11.39 2.56 -26.89
C MET A 1 -11.52 1.25 -26.12
N ILE A 2 -10.67 1.04 -25.14
CA ILE A 2 -10.76 -0.16 -24.29
C ILE A 2 -11.88 0.05 -23.29
N LYS A 3 -12.79 -0.91 -23.19
CA LYS A 3 -13.87 -0.86 -22.21
C LYS A 3 -13.34 -1.22 -20.82
N GLU A 4 -13.97 -0.71 -19.77
CA GLU A 4 -13.54 -0.93 -18.38
C GLU A 4 -13.36 -2.40 -18.03
N TYR A 5 -14.27 -3.28 -18.46
CA TYR A 5 -14.16 -4.69 -18.15
C TYR A 5 -12.95 -5.36 -18.84
N GLU A 6 -12.59 -4.91 -20.03
CA GLU A 6 -11.41 -5.42 -20.74
C GLU A 6 -10.12 -4.97 -20.02
N LEU A 7 -10.10 -3.74 -19.55
CA LEU A 7 -8.98 -3.21 -18.79
C LEU A 7 -8.83 -3.94 -17.44
N ASN A 8 -9.94 -4.18 -16.75
CA ASN A 8 -9.94 -4.94 -15.52
C ASN A 8 -9.44 -6.37 -15.72
N LYS A 9 -9.83 -7.00 -16.83
CA LYS A 9 -9.36 -8.34 -17.17
C LYS A 9 -7.85 -8.37 -17.41
N ALA A 10 -7.33 -7.41 -18.17
CA ALA A 10 -5.90 -7.30 -18.43
C ALA A 10 -5.10 -7.10 -17.13
N ARG A 11 -5.61 -6.27 -16.24
CA ARG A 11 -4.98 -6.03 -14.94
C ARG A 11 -5.06 -7.25 -14.02
N ALA A 12 -6.16 -7.98 -14.05
CA ALA A 12 -6.29 -9.24 -13.31
C ALA A 12 -5.31 -10.31 -13.83
N GLU A 13 -5.09 -10.38 -15.13
CA GLU A 13 -4.11 -11.29 -15.72
C GLU A 13 -2.68 -10.91 -15.29
N LYS A 14 -2.37 -9.63 -15.25
CA LYS A 14 -1.07 -9.15 -14.74
C LYS A 14 -0.90 -9.50 -13.27
N LEU A 15 -1.95 -9.35 -12.46
CA LEU A 15 -1.92 -9.73 -11.05
C LEU A 15 -1.60 -11.23 -10.91
N ALA A 16 -2.26 -12.07 -11.70
CA ALA A 16 -2.01 -13.51 -11.68
C ALA A 16 -0.56 -13.83 -12.03
N THR A 17 0.02 -13.14 -13.01
CA THR A 17 1.42 -13.29 -13.38
C THR A 17 2.36 -12.90 -12.26
N LEU A 18 2.10 -11.76 -11.59
CA LEU A 18 2.91 -11.33 -10.44
C LEU A 18 2.83 -12.35 -9.29
N MET A 19 1.65 -12.90 -9.03
CA MET A 19 1.47 -13.93 -8.00
C MET A 19 2.25 -15.20 -8.34
N ALA A 20 2.21 -15.63 -9.58
CA ALA A 20 2.93 -16.82 -10.03
C ALA A 20 4.46 -16.65 -9.92
N ASN A 21 4.95 -15.44 -10.23
CA ASN A 21 6.38 -15.13 -10.17
C ASN A 21 6.89 -14.83 -8.75
N ASN A 22 5.99 -14.55 -7.81
CA ASN A 22 6.33 -14.19 -6.44
C ASN A 22 5.42 -14.93 -5.45
N PRO A 23 5.53 -16.28 -5.38
CA PRO A 23 4.57 -17.10 -4.63
C PRO A 23 4.57 -16.86 -3.12
N ASP A 24 5.65 -16.31 -2.56
CA ASP A 24 5.77 -16.04 -1.13
C ASP A 24 5.34 -14.63 -0.74
N MET A 25 5.02 -13.77 -1.71
CA MET A 25 4.56 -12.42 -1.41
C MET A 25 3.08 -12.40 -1.10
N ARG A 26 2.69 -11.64 -0.06
CA ARG A 26 1.27 -11.37 0.20
C ARG A 26 0.69 -10.50 -0.91
N VAL A 27 -0.58 -10.70 -1.18
CA VAL A 27 -1.35 -9.81 -2.05
C VAL A 27 -2.19 -8.90 -1.16
N ILE A 28 -2.05 -7.60 -1.37
CA ILE A 28 -2.82 -6.60 -0.64
C ILE A 28 -3.68 -5.83 -1.64
N ALA A 29 -4.99 -5.85 -1.42
CA ALA A 29 -5.92 -4.99 -2.13
C ALA A 29 -6.17 -3.78 -1.26
N TRP A 30 -5.88 -2.60 -1.75
CA TRP A 30 -6.11 -1.39 -0.98
C TRP A 30 -7.05 -0.42 -1.69
N ILE A 31 -7.84 0.27 -0.89
CA ILE A 31 -8.84 1.23 -1.35
C ILE A 31 -8.52 2.56 -0.67
N ASN A 32 -8.58 3.64 -1.44
CA ASN A 32 -8.46 4.97 -0.87
C ASN A 32 -9.66 5.20 0.06
N THR A 33 -9.41 5.65 1.28
CA THR A 33 -10.47 5.87 2.27
C THR A 33 -11.50 6.90 1.80
N ASP A 34 -11.12 7.82 0.93
CA ASP A 34 -12.03 8.79 0.35
C ASP A 34 -13.04 8.17 -0.63
N ASP A 35 -12.74 6.97 -1.14
CA ASP A 35 -13.59 6.26 -2.08
C ASP A 35 -14.59 5.31 -1.40
N VAL A 36 -14.52 5.17 -0.09
CA VAL A 36 -15.40 4.26 0.66
C VAL A 36 -16.71 4.96 0.99
N SER A 37 -17.81 4.33 0.59
CA SER A 37 -19.16 4.81 0.88
C SER A 37 -19.71 4.16 2.14
N ASP A 38 -20.59 4.88 2.86
CA ASP A 38 -21.32 4.36 4.01
C ASP A 38 -22.56 3.53 3.62
N ASP A 39 -22.81 3.40 2.31
CA ASP A 39 -23.95 2.62 1.82
C ASP A 39 -23.71 1.12 2.01
N TYR A 40 -24.80 0.38 2.23
CA TYR A 40 -24.74 -1.05 2.47
C TYR A 40 -24.80 -1.90 1.20
N ALA A 41 -24.81 -1.27 0.02
CA ALA A 41 -24.82 -1.95 -1.27
C ALA A 41 -23.39 -2.11 -1.80
N TYR A 42 -23.17 -3.16 -2.60
CA TYR A 42 -21.90 -3.35 -3.29
C TYR A 42 -21.83 -2.47 -4.53
N LEU A 43 -20.69 -1.84 -4.73
CA LEU A 43 -20.41 -1.09 -5.95
C LEU A 43 -19.38 -1.85 -6.79
N ALA A 44 -19.50 -1.74 -8.10
CA ALA A 44 -18.48 -2.26 -8.98
C ALA A 44 -17.23 -1.37 -8.91
N GLY A 45 -16.11 -1.97 -8.59
CA GLY A 45 -14.83 -1.27 -8.55
C GLY A 45 -13.99 -1.58 -9.77
N ASN A 46 -13.04 -0.69 -10.05
CA ASN A 46 -12.05 -0.88 -11.10
C ASN A 46 -10.73 -1.29 -10.49
N LEU A 47 -10.06 -2.25 -11.14
CA LEU A 47 -8.70 -2.61 -10.77
C LEU A 47 -7.74 -1.61 -11.38
N TYR A 48 -6.79 -1.13 -10.58
CA TYR A 48 -5.66 -0.37 -11.08
C TYR A 48 -4.49 -1.31 -11.35
N GLU A 49 -3.46 -0.81 -11.97
CA GLU A 49 -2.29 -1.59 -12.34
C GLU A 49 -1.65 -2.23 -11.12
N PRO A 50 -1.59 -3.56 -11.02
CA PRO A 50 -0.92 -4.21 -9.89
C PRO A 50 0.60 -4.03 -9.98
N CYS A 51 1.23 -3.90 -8.83
CA CYS A 51 2.69 -3.72 -8.76
C CYS A 51 3.23 -4.27 -7.45
N ILE A 52 4.56 -4.37 -7.37
CA ILE A 52 5.23 -4.72 -6.12
C ILE A 52 5.52 -3.43 -5.37
N GLU A 53 5.06 -3.37 -4.13
CA GLU A 53 5.24 -2.23 -3.24
C GLU A 53 5.96 -2.68 -1.97
N THR A 54 6.76 -1.78 -1.41
CA THR A 54 7.37 -1.96 -0.10
C THR A 54 6.52 -1.21 0.92
N LEU A 55 5.90 -1.95 1.83
CA LEU A 55 4.92 -1.41 2.78
C LEU A 55 5.23 -1.75 4.21
N ILE A 56 4.68 -0.97 5.13
CA ILE A 56 4.56 -1.33 6.54
C ILE A 56 3.14 -1.04 7.03
N VAL A 57 2.78 -1.65 8.15
CA VAL A 57 1.59 -1.26 8.91
C VAL A 57 2.02 -0.21 9.91
N GLY A 58 1.44 0.97 9.84
CA GLY A 58 1.73 2.07 10.75
C GLY A 58 1.10 1.89 12.12
N LYS A 59 1.42 2.81 13.02
CA LYS A 59 0.90 2.79 14.39
C LYS A 59 -0.62 2.94 14.44
N ASP A 60 -1.20 3.54 13.43
CA ASP A 60 -2.65 3.73 13.26
C ASP A 60 -3.35 2.55 12.56
N ASP A 61 -2.66 1.42 12.37
CA ASP A 61 -3.12 0.23 11.65
C ASP A 61 -3.36 0.44 10.15
N MET A 62 -2.90 1.57 9.60
CA MET A 62 -2.97 1.84 8.17
C MET A 62 -1.69 1.38 7.47
N TYR A 63 -1.80 1.05 6.19
CA TYR A 63 -0.64 0.68 5.37
C TYR A 63 0.00 1.90 4.76
N TYR A 64 1.32 1.96 4.80
CA TYR A 64 2.10 3.07 4.23
C TYR A 64 3.20 2.54 3.33
N SER A 65 3.33 3.15 2.15
CA SER A 65 4.47 2.92 1.27
C SER A 65 5.71 3.59 1.83
N LYS A 66 6.86 3.02 1.52
CA LYS A 66 8.14 3.60 1.92
C LYS A 66 8.35 4.95 1.22
N GLU A 67 8.58 5.97 2.02
CA GLU A 67 8.97 7.29 1.52
C GLU A 67 10.49 7.37 1.43
N ASP A 68 11.02 8.36 0.69
CA ASP A 68 12.46 8.62 0.67
C ASP A 68 12.85 9.60 1.79
N SER A 69 12.17 9.50 2.93
CA SER A 69 12.35 10.37 4.08
C SER A 69 12.33 9.54 5.36
N PRO A 70 13.48 9.37 6.04
CA PRO A 70 13.51 8.66 7.32
C PRO A 70 12.56 9.25 8.37
N TYR A 71 12.39 10.57 8.38
CA TYR A 71 11.47 11.25 9.30
C TYR A 71 10.02 10.82 9.06
N ASP A 72 9.57 10.82 7.81
CA ASP A 72 8.19 10.44 7.47
C ASP A 72 7.96 8.95 7.74
N ASP A 73 8.91 8.10 7.37
CA ASP A 73 8.80 6.65 7.61
C ASP A 73 8.69 6.36 9.11
N CYS A 74 9.51 6.99 9.93
CA CYS A 74 9.45 6.84 11.37
C CYS A 74 8.15 7.40 11.95
N GLY A 75 7.66 8.52 11.43
CA GLY A 75 6.41 9.11 11.86
C GLY A 75 5.23 8.17 11.68
N HIS A 76 5.17 7.50 10.53
CA HIS A 76 4.11 6.52 10.25
C HIS A 76 4.23 5.27 11.12
N TYR A 77 5.44 4.77 11.32
CA TYR A 77 5.65 3.51 12.04
C TYR A 77 5.65 3.68 13.56
N TYR A 78 6.41 4.65 14.10
CA TYR A 78 6.56 4.83 15.54
C TYR A 78 5.57 5.83 16.15
N GLY A 79 5.04 6.74 15.34
CA GLY A 79 4.19 7.85 15.77
C GLY A 79 4.94 9.17 15.79
N TRP A 80 4.25 10.24 15.40
CA TRP A 80 4.84 11.57 15.24
C TRP A 80 5.32 12.17 16.57
N ASN A 81 4.60 11.92 17.67
CA ASN A 81 4.98 12.45 18.98
C ASN A 81 6.34 11.90 19.45
N GLU A 82 6.62 10.63 19.14
CA GLU A 82 7.90 10.03 19.51
C GLU A 82 9.02 10.53 18.62
N VAL A 83 8.78 10.61 17.31
CA VAL A 83 9.79 11.03 16.34
C VAL A 83 10.25 12.47 16.57
N ASP A 84 9.34 13.36 16.97
CA ASP A 84 9.66 14.76 17.22
C ASP A 84 10.64 14.95 18.39
N GLU A 85 10.80 13.95 19.26
CA GLU A 85 11.73 13.98 20.36
C GLU A 85 13.12 13.43 20.01
N TRP A 86 13.28 12.86 18.81
CA TRP A 86 14.52 12.22 18.39
C TRP A 86 15.42 13.18 17.61
N THR A 87 16.73 12.93 17.71
CA THR A 87 17.72 13.61 16.86
C THR A 87 17.66 13.04 15.44
N ASP A 88 18.24 13.76 14.49
CA ASP A 88 18.31 13.27 13.09
C ASP A 88 19.05 11.93 12.99
N GLU A 89 20.10 11.75 13.80
CA GLU A 89 20.85 10.48 13.83
C GLU A 89 20.01 9.33 14.37
N GLU A 90 19.22 9.59 15.40
CA GLU A 90 18.30 8.59 15.97
C GLU A 90 17.21 8.22 14.97
N ILE A 91 16.69 9.20 14.23
CA ILE A 91 15.68 8.96 13.19
C ILE A 91 16.23 8.05 12.09
N GLU A 92 17.44 8.31 11.61
CA GLU A 92 18.06 7.47 10.59
C GLU A 92 18.28 6.04 11.09
N GLU A 93 18.77 5.89 12.31
CA GLU A 93 18.97 4.56 12.91
C GLU A 93 17.65 3.81 13.06
N LYS A 94 16.62 4.50 13.57
CA LYS A 94 15.29 3.89 13.74
C LYS A 94 14.63 3.55 12.43
N ALA A 95 14.81 4.38 11.40
CA ALA A 95 14.26 4.10 10.06
C ALA A 95 14.84 2.79 9.48
N ASN A 96 16.12 2.51 9.74
CA ASN A 96 16.75 1.27 9.29
C ASN A 96 16.24 0.02 10.00
N GLN A 97 15.54 0.17 11.11
CA GLN A 97 14.97 -0.94 11.89
C GLN A 97 13.51 -1.22 11.55
N ILE A 98 12.90 -0.41 10.69
CA ILE A 98 11.50 -0.62 10.29
C ILE A 98 11.38 -1.92 9.48
N PRO A 99 10.46 -2.83 9.86
CA PRO A 99 10.32 -4.13 9.20
C PRO A 99 9.51 -4.03 7.91
N TRP A 100 10.11 -3.44 6.88
CA TRP A 100 9.47 -3.31 5.57
C TRP A 100 9.16 -4.66 4.95
N GLU A 101 8.03 -4.76 4.29
CA GLU A 101 7.62 -5.96 3.57
C GLU A 101 7.33 -5.63 2.12
N ASP A 102 7.86 -6.43 1.20
CA ASP A 102 7.49 -6.35 -0.21
C ASP A 102 6.22 -7.15 -0.44
N VAL A 103 5.23 -6.53 -1.06
CA VAL A 103 3.92 -7.14 -1.31
C VAL A 103 3.49 -6.87 -2.74
N ILE A 104 2.59 -7.69 -3.24
CA ILE A 104 1.89 -7.40 -4.47
C ILE A 104 0.68 -6.55 -4.11
N ALA A 105 0.70 -5.29 -4.54
CA ALA A 105 -0.37 -4.34 -4.24
C ALA A 105 -1.29 -4.17 -5.44
N VAL A 106 -2.58 -4.30 -5.20
CA VAL A 106 -3.61 -4.02 -6.17
C VAL A 106 -4.51 -2.91 -5.60
N ARG A 107 -4.56 -1.80 -6.29
CA ARG A 107 -5.43 -0.71 -5.91
C ARG A 107 -6.79 -0.89 -6.57
N VAL A 108 -7.84 -0.71 -5.78
CA VAL A 108 -9.23 -0.78 -6.27
C VAL A 108 -9.82 0.62 -6.14
N GLY A 109 -10.36 1.13 -7.23
CA GLY A 109 -11.01 2.42 -7.24
C GLY A 109 -12.49 2.30 -7.58
N VAL A 110 -13.26 3.26 -7.12
CA VAL A 110 -14.69 3.37 -7.42
C VAL A 110 -14.89 4.59 -8.29
N ASN A 111 -15.51 4.42 -9.44
CA ASN A 111 -15.81 5.53 -10.35
C ASN A 111 -17.25 5.96 -10.23
#